data_44c580ae3be47fd4d1b8eb4f1ddcad82
#
_entry.id   44c580ae3be47fd4d1b8eb4f1ddcad82
#
_cell.length_a   1.000
_cell.length_b   1.000
_cell.length_c   1.000
_cell.angle_alpha   90.00
_cell.angle_beta   90.00
_cell.angle_gamma   90.00
#
_symmetry.space_group_name_H-M   'P 1'
#
loop_
_entity.id
_entity.type
_entity.pdbx_description
1 polymer ?
#
loop_
_entity_poly.entity_id
_entity_poly.type
_entity_poly.pdbx_seq_one_letter_code
_entity_poly.pdbx_strand_id
1 'polypeptide(L)'
;MASICIYPPFVETVGVVVDGTDMRITSVAGGFPSSQTFLEVKVLEVAMAVENGADEIDIVLNVGKMLEGHYDEVANEVEVIRAEMSPEVVLKVIIESGALKTPDLIRKASLLSMFAGADFVKTSTGKIDVSATPEAAVVMCQAIRDYYRKTGRKVGFKRPAVSGVPKMLHCIIRSSRRFWVRSGLRPNCSVSELRRRPIICLRLSKAGKSSFSDPNGRMN
;
A
#
# COMPACT_ATOMS: atom_id res chain seq x y z
N MET A 1 -2.50 2.80 17.77
CA MET A 1 -1.77 3.00 16.49
C MET A 1 -1.33 1.61 16.06
N ALA A 2 -1.37 1.27 14.78
CA ALA A 2 -1.08 -0.12 14.36
C ALA A 2 0.43 -0.38 14.24
N SER A 3 1.21 0.60 13.79
CA SER A 3 2.67 0.52 13.69
C SER A 3 3.32 1.91 13.69
N ILE A 4 4.59 1.97 14.10
CA ILE A 4 5.47 3.13 13.95
C ILE A 4 6.35 2.89 12.72
N CYS A 5 6.48 3.90 11.83
CA CYS A 5 7.31 3.80 10.63
C CYS A 5 8.55 4.69 10.77
N ILE A 6 9.73 4.09 10.68
CA ILE A 6 11.03 4.70 10.98
C ILE A 6 12.09 4.28 9.95
N TYR A 7 13.27 4.89 10.02
CA TYR A 7 14.45 4.47 9.27
C TYR A 7 15.18 3.31 9.97
N PRO A 8 15.91 2.45 9.23
CA PRO A 8 16.54 1.24 9.76
C PRO A 8 17.40 1.44 11.01
N PRO A 9 18.24 2.49 11.12
CA PRO A 9 19.10 2.67 12.29
C PRO A 9 18.37 2.88 13.63
N PHE A 10 17.05 3.17 13.57
CA PHE A 10 16.25 3.43 14.78
C PHE A 10 15.43 2.22 15.23
N VAL A 11 15.49 1.09 14.52
CA VAL A 11 14.64 -0.08 14.80
C VAL A 11 14.88 -0.61 16.20
N GLU A 12 16.12 -0.88 16.58
CA GLU A 12 16.46 -1.36 17.94
C GLU A 12 16.04 -0.35 19.03
N THR A 13 16.33 0.94 18.81
CA THR A 13 16.00 1.99 19.80
C THR A 13 14.49 2.06 20.04
N VAL A 14 13.69 1.96 18.97
CA VAL A 14 12.23 1.99 19.09
C VAL A 14 11.73 0.66 19.64
N GLY A 15 12.39 -0.46 19.34
CA GLY A 15 12.10 -1.78 19.87
C GLY A 15 12.06 -1.78 21.41
N VAL A 16 13.07 -1.19 22.02
CA VAL A 16 13.13 -1.03 23.50
C VAL A 16 11.95 -0.21 24.06
N VAL A 17 11.52 0.83 23.30
CA VAL A 17 10.43 1.74 23.78
C VAL A 17 9.06 1.08 23.64
N VAL A 18 8.85 0.24 22.63
CA VAL A 18 7.54 -0.38 22.36
C VAL A 18 7.43 -1.79 22.96
N ASP A 19 8.47 -2.26 23.62
CA ASP A 19 8.48 -3.58 24.26
C ASP A 19 7.30 -3.75 25.24
N GLY A 20 6.69 -4.92 25.24
CA GLY A 20 5.49 -5.19 26.04
C GLY A 20 4.20 -4.55 25.52
N THR A 21 4.19 -3.90 24.37
CA THR A 21 2.99 -3.35 23.71
C THR A 21 2.61 -4.13 22.46
N ASP A 22 1.37 -3.94 21.96
CA ASP A 22 0.92 -4.49 20.66
C ASP A 22 1.38 -3.63 19.46
N MET A 23 2.31 -2.69 19.65
CA MET A 23 2.75 -1.79 18.60
C MET A 23 3.82 -2.43 17.74
N ARG A 24 3.61 -2.42 16.42
CA ARG A 24 4.57 -2.96 15.46
C ARG A 24 5.57 -1.91 14.99
N ILE A 25 6.76 -2.36 14.64
CA ILE A 25 7.82 -1.54 14.05
C ILE A 25 7.83 -1.76 12.54
N THR A 26 7.58 -0.71 11.79
CA THR A 26 7.78 -0.67 10.34
C THR A 26 9.09 0.03 10.04
N SER A 27 10.01 -0.62 9.34
CA SER A 27 11.18 0.05 8.77
C SER A 27 10.97 0.38 7.30
N VAL A 28 11.37 1.57 6.86
CA VAL A 28 11.61 1.82 5.44
C VAL A 28 12.95 1.19 5.06
N ALA A 29 13.07 0.62 3.85
CA ALA A 29 14.32 0.02 3.37
C ALA A 29 14.34 -0.05 1.83
N GLY A 30 15.38 -0.67 1.27
CA GLY A 30 15.51 -0.86 -0.17
C GLY A 30 15.84 0.42 -0.93
N GLY A 31 16.67 1.29 -0.35
CA GLY A 31 17.06 2.57 -0.93
C GLY A 31 15.94 3.62 -0.86
N PHE A 32 15.15 3.60 0.22
CA PHE A 32 14.08 4.57 0.44
C PHE A 32 14.62 6.01 0.50
N PRO A 33 13.98 7.02 -0.15
CA PRO A 33 12.66 6.96 -0.82
C PRO A 33 12.71 6.72 -2.33
N SER A 34 13.88 6.69 -2.95
CA SER A 34 14.01 6.70 -4.42
C SER A 34 14.09 5.32 -5.04
N SER A 35 14.46 4.31 -4.27
CA SER A 35 14.80 2.96 -4.78
C SER A 35 15.98 2.94 -5.78
N GLN A 36 16.80 4.00 -5.80
CA GLN A 36 17.91 4.17 -6.74
C GLN A 36 19.24 3.72 -6.13
N THR A 37 19.36 2.40 -5.91
CA THR A 37 20.59 1.74 -5.46
C THR A 37 20.66 0.32 -6.02
N PHE A 38 21.79 -0.35 -5.82
CA PHE A 38 21.99 -1.73 -6.25
C PHE A 38 21.07 -2.69 -5.51
N LEU A 39 20.65 -3.76 -6.19
CA LEU A 39 19.74 -4.76 -5.61
C LEU A 39 20.31 -5.41 -4.35
N GLU A 40 21.59 -5.73 -4.39
CA GLU A 40 22.31 -6.33 -3.25
C GLU A 40 22.30 -5.42 -2.01
N VAL A 41 22.42 -4.10 -2.22
CA VAL A 41 22.32 -3.12 -1.13
C VAL A 41 20.90 -3.06 -0.58
N LYS A 42 19.88 -3.13 -1.45
CA LYS A 42 18.47 -3.18 -1.01
C LYS A 42 18.18 -4.40 -0.14
N VAL A 43 18.67 -5.55 -0.59
CA VAL A 43 18.53 -6.83 0.13
C VAL A 43 19.22 -6.75 1.48
N LEU A 44 20.46 -6.28 1.52
CA LEU A 44 21.22 -6.14 2.76
C LEU A 44 20.52 -5.19 3.76
N GLU A 45 20.05 -4.03 3.30
CA GLU A 45 19.33 -3.07 4.14
C GLU A 45 18.05 -3.67 4.74
N VAL A 46 17.31 -4.45 3.95
CA VAL A 46 16.12 -5.17 4.41
C VAL A 46 16.49 -6.24 5.44
N ALA A 47 17.51 -7.05 5.16
CA ALA A 47 17.96 -8.10 6.08
C ALA A 47 18.37 -7.52 7.44
N MET A 48 19.16 -6.45 7.44
CA MET A 48 19.57 -5.75 8.66
C MET A 48 18.40 -5.16 9.42
N ALA A 49 17.42 -4.57 8.72
CA ALA A 49 16.24 -4.00 9.37
C ALA A 49 15.38 -5.10 10.06
N VAL A 50 15.26 -6.27 9.41
CA VAL A 50 14.55 -7.43 9.97
C VAL A 50 15.31 -8.00 11.15
N GLU A 51 16.63 -8.17 11.05
CA GLU A 51 17.49 -8.67 12.13
C GLU A 51 17.42 -7.77 13.37
N ASN A 52 17.34 -6.44 13.17
CA ASN A 52 17.20 -5.46 14.24
C ASN A 52 15.78 -5.43 14.86
N GLY A 53 14.85 -6.25 14.37
CA GLY A 53 13.52 -6.41 14.97
C GLY A 53 12.38 -5.69 14.27
N ALA A 54 12.50 -5.30 12.99
CA ALA A 54 11.38 -4.76 12.25
C ALA A 54 10.33 -5.85 11.95
N ASP A 55 9.07 -5.60 12.33
CA ASP A 55 7.92 -6.48 12.03
C ASP A 55 7.41 -6.30 10.60
N GLU A 56 7.66 -5.14 10.02
CA GLU A 56 7.12 -4.72 8.73
C GLU A 56 8.17 -3.92 7.96
N ILE A 57 8.31 -4.17 6.68
CA ILE A 57 9.23 -3.46 5.77
C ILE A 57 8.44 -2.71 4.70
N ASP A 58 8.69 -1.41 4.56
CA ASP A 58 8.14 -0.55 3.50
C ASP A 58 9.26 -0.29 2.47
N ILE A 59 9.20 -0.88 1.28
CA ILE A 59 10.10 -0.58 0.15
C ILE A 59 9.41 0.25 -0.92
N VAL A 60 10.19 0.95 -1.74
CA VAL A 60 9.68 1.64 -2.94
C VAL A 60 10.02 0.81 -4.16
N LEU A 61 9.07 0.57 -5.04
CA LEU A 61 9.38 -0.07 -6.32
C LEU A 61 10.24 0.87 -7.19
N ASN A 62 11.03 0.29 -8.09
CA ASN A 62 11.87 1.10 -9.00
C ASN A 62 11.01 1.85 -10.01
N VAL A 63 10.67 3.11 -9.68
CA VAL A 63 9.77 3.95 -10.50
C VAL A 63 10.36 4.24 -11.87
N GLY A 64 11.69 4.43 -11.97
CA GLY A 64 12.37 4.66 -13.26
C GLY A 64 12.16 3.49 -14.20
N LYS A 65 12.51 2.29 -13.79
CA LYS A 65 12.30 1.06 -14.57
C LYS A 65 10.83 0.82 -14.89
N MET A 66 9.92 1.15 -13.96
CA MET A 66 8.48 1.03 -14.20
C MET A 66 7.98 1.96 -15.31
N LEU A 67 8.49 3.20 -15.37
CA LEU A 67 8.17 4.17 -16.42
C LEU A 67 8.77 3.81 -17.78
N GLU A 68 9.95 3.20 -17.78
CA GLU A 68 10.64 2.70 -18.99
C GLU A 68 10.05 1.40 -19.53
N GLY A 69 9.19 0.73 -18.76
CA GLY A 69 8.53 -0.51 -19.16
C GLY A 69 9.32 -1.79 -18.83
N HIS A 70 10.37 -1.71 -18.03
CA HIS A 70 11.18 -2.85 -17.55
C HIS A 70 10.47 -3.62 -16.43
N TYR A 71 9.25 -4.09 -16.71
CA TYR A 71 8.35 -4.65 -15.71
C TYR A 71 8.87 -5.92 -15.04
N ASP A 72 9.57 -6.76 -15.80
CA ASP A 72 10.15 -8.01 -15.28
C ASP A 72 11.26 -7.72 -14.26
N GLU A 73 12.08 -6.70 -14.53
CA GLU A 73 13.12 -6.27 -13.59
C GLU A 73 12.52 -5.69 -12.30
N VAL A 74 11.43 -4.90 -12.44
CA VAL A 74 10.70 -4.36 -11.27
C VAL A 74 10.10 -5.48 -10.43
N ALA A 75 9.52 -6.50 -11.06
CA ALA A 75 8.96 -7.65 -10.35
C ALA A 75 10.07 -8.44 -9.65
N ASN A 76 11.16 -8.75 -10.37
CA ASN A 76 12.30 -9.50 -9.83
C ASN A 76 12.95 -8.82 -8.61
N GLU A 77 13.10 -7.49 -8.62
CA GLU A 77 13.62 -6.77 -7.45
C GLU A 77 12.76 -6.99 -6.20
N VAL A 78 11.44 -6.96 -6.34
CA VAL A 78 10.51 -7.19 -5.23
C VAL A 78 10.52 -8.66 -4.79
N GLU A 79 10.58 -9.59 -5.73
CA GLU A 79 10.64 -11.04 -5.46
C GLU A 79 11.91 -11.42 -4.71
N VAL A 80 13.07 -10.91 -5.13
CA VAL A 80 14.36 -11.15 -4.47
C VAL A 80 14.33 -10.59 -3.05
N ILE A 81 13.86 -9.37 -2.86
CA ILE A 81 13.72 -8.78 -1.52
C ILE A 81 12.76 -9.62 -0.65
N ARG A 82 11.64 -10.07 -1.22
CA ARG A 82 10.67 -10.90 -0.47
C ARG A 82 11.27 -12.23 -0.05
N ALA A 83 12.10 -12.83 -0.89
CA ALA A 83 12.74 -14.13 -0.62
C ALA A 83 13.70 -14.09 0.57
N GLU A 84 14.32 -12.95 0.84
CA GLU A 84 15.23 -12.74 1.99
C GLU A 84 14.49 -12.46 3.31
N MET A 85 13.18 -12.22 3.25
CA MET A 85 12.38 -11.93 4.45
C MET A 85 11.72 -13.18 4.97
N SER A 86 11.69 -13.33 6.31
CA SER A 86 10.90 -14.40 6.93
C SER A 86 9.39 -14.23 6.63
N PRO A 87 8.60 -15.33 6.59
CA PRO A 87 7.18 -15.28 6.27
C PRO A 87 6.33 -14.41 7.22
N GLU A 88 6.79 -14.20 8.44
CA GLU A 88 6.09 -13.42 9.48
C GLU A 88 6.24 -11.93 9.25
N VAL A 89 7.33 -11.48 8.62
CA VAL A 89 7.60 -10.07 8.33
C VAL A 89 6.74 -9.61 7.17
N VAL A 90 6.05 -8.49 7.37
CA VAL A 90 5.12 -7.92 6.39
C VAL A 90 5.86 -7.07 5.37
N LEU A 91 5.75 -7.41 4.10
CA LEU A 91 6.26 -6.58 3.01
C LEU A 91 5.19 -5.62 2.48
N LYS A 92 5.49 -4.32 2.50
CA LYS A 92 4.66 -3.29 1.88
C LYS A 92 5.42 -2.60 0.76
N VAL A 93 4.84 -2.60 -0.44
CA VAL A 93 5.46 -2.00 -1.61
C VAL A 93 4.79 -0.65 -1.92
N ILE A 94 5.59 0.40 -1.91
CA ILE A 94 5.18 1.76 -2.28
C ILE A 94 5.33 1.89 -3.79
N ILE A 95 4.21 2.12 -4.49
CA ILE A 95 4.22 2.25 -5.95
C ILE A 95 4.49 3.67 -6.45
N GLU A 96 4.53 4.65 -5.54
CA GLU A 96 4.71 6.08 -5.82
C GLU A 96 3.74 6.59 -6.91
N SER A 97 2.46 6.47 -6.65
CA SER A 97 1.37 6.73 -7.61
C SER A 97 1.41 8.13 -8.23
N GLY A 98 1.95 9.12 -7.51
CA GLY A 98 2.12 10.49 -8.02
C GLY A 98 3.14 10.59 -9.14
N ALA A 99 4.17 9.74 -9.13
CA ALA A 99 5.18 9.68 -10.19
C ALA A 99 4.68 8.86 -11.40
N LEU A 100 3.89 7.82 -11.19
CA LEU A 100 3.32 6.97 -12.26
C LEU A 100 2.24 7.68 -13.09
N LYS A 101 1.52 8.64 -12.51
CA LYS A 101 0.54 9.55 -13.14
C LYS A 101 -0.69 8.89 -13.78
N THR A 102 -0.51 7.78 -14.53
CA THR A 102 -1.60 7.16 -15.30
C THR A 102 -2.28 6.01 -14.55
N PRO A 103 -3.61 5.85 -14.67
CA PRO A 103 -4.34 4.73 -14.05
C PRO A 103 -3.78 3.36 -14.48
N ASP A 104 -3.36 3.20 -15.72
CA ASP A 104 -2.81 1.93 -16.24
C ASP A 104 -1.49 1.57 -15.58
N LEU A 105 -0.56 2.52 -15.42
CA LEU A 105 0.70 2.27 -14.72
C LEU A 105 0.49 2.01 -13.23
N ILE A 106 -0.41 2.76 -12.58
CA ILE A 106 -0.77 2.54 -11.18
C ILE A 106 -1.36 1.13 -10.99
N ARG A 107 -2.26 0.71 -11.88
CA ARG A 107 -2.83 -0.64 -11.85
C ARG A 107 -1.76 -1.71 -12.07
N LYS A 108 -0.91 -1.53 -13.08
CA LYS A 108 0.15 -2.47 -13.43
C LYS A 108 1.16 -2.61 -12.29
N ALA A 109 1.65 -1.49 -11.73
CA ALA A 109 2.56 -1.49 -10.59
C ALA A 109 1.96 -2.19 -9.36
N SER A 110 0.66 -1.94 -9.09
CA SER A 110 -0.05 -2.62 -8.00
C SER A 110 -0.11 -4.13 -8.21
N LEU A 111 -0.44 -4.59 -9.42
CA LEU A 111 -0.51 -6.03 -9.73
C LEU A 111 0.86 -6.68 -9.67
N LEU A 112 1.89 -6.06 -10.27
CA LEU A 112 3.28 -6.56 -10.21
C LEU A 112 3.74 -6.74 -8.76
N SER A 113 3.57 -5.71 -7.93
CA SER A 113 3.95 -5.79 -6.51
C SER A 113 3.25 -6.93 -5.78
N MET A 114 1.96 -7.16 -6.05
CA MET A 114 1.19 -8.23 -5.42
C MET A 114 1.62 -9.62 -5.90
N PHE A 115 1.88 -9.79 -7.20
CA PHE A 115 2.38 -11.06 -7.74
C PHE A 115 3.79 -11.36 -7.25
N ALA A 116 4.64 -10.34 -7.12
CA ALA A 116 5.99 -10.43 -6.55
C ALA A 116 6.03 -10.66 -5.02
N GLY A 117 4.88 -10.80 -4.37
CA GLY A 117 4.82 -11.23 -2.98
C GLY A 117 4.49 -10.15 -1.95
N ALA A 118 4.17 -8.91 -2.34
CA ALA A 118 3.76 -7.87 -1.39
C ALA A 118 2.52 -8.26 -0.59
N ASP A 119 2.54 -8.00 0.72
CA ASP A 119 1.39 -8.16 1.62
C ASP A 119 0.51 -6.91 1.64
N PHE A 120 1.10 -5.74 1.33
CA PHE A 120 0.41 -4.48 1.16
C PHE A 120 0.94 -3.73 -0.06
N VAL A 121 0.06 -3.00 -0.73
CA VAL A 121 0.44 -1.95 -1.67
C VAL A 121 0.14 -0.58 -1.06
N LYS A 122 1.12 0.33 -1.14
CA LYS A 122 1.07 1.67 -0.57
C LYS A 122 1.17 2.71 -1.67
N THR A 123 0.39 3.79 -1.57
CA THR A 123 0.30 4.80 -2.63
C THR A 123 1.61 5.54 -2.86
N SER A 124 2.25 6.03 -1.78
CA SER A 124 3.36 6.97 -1.89
C SER A 124 4.26 7.00 -0.66
N THR A 125 5.48 7.50 -0.86
CA THR A 125 6.47 7.74 0.20
C THR A 125 6.09 8.92 1.08
N GLY A 126 5.38 9.91 0.54
CA GLY A 126 5.17 11.22 1.15
C GLY A 126 6.37 12.17 1.00
N LYS A 127 7.32 11.86 0.11
CA LYS A 127 8.55 12.64 -0.15
C LYS A 127 8.51 13.38 -1.48
N ILE A 128 7.42 13.24 -2.25
CA ILE A 128 7.14 13.99 -3.47
C ILE A 128 5.87 14.83 -3.33
N ASP A 129 5.73 15.87 -4.13
CA ASP A 129 4.62 16.85 -4.03
C ASP A 129 3.26 16.19 -4.20
N VAL A 130 3.11 15.34 -5.23
CA VAL A 130 1.86 14.60 -5.46
C VAL A 130 1.94 13.25 -4.77
N SER A 131 1.23 13.13 -3.67
CA SER A 131 1.19 11.91 -2.87
C SER A 131 0.01 11.01 -3.30
N ALA A 132 -0.90 10.68 -2.37
CA ALA A 132 -2.07 9.86 -2.67
C ALA A 132 -3.19 10.71 -3.26
N THR A 133 -3.76 10.28 -4.39
CA THR A 133 -5.00 10.85 -4.94
C THR A 133 -6.17 9.88 -4.79
N PRO A 134 -7.43 10.38 -4.76
CA PRO A 134 -8.61 9.52 -4.73
C PRO A 134 -8.67 8.55 -5.91
N GLU A 135 -8.30 9.02 -7.10
CA GLU A 135 -8.27 8.24 -8.34
C GLU A 135 -7.28 7.08 -8.23
N ALA A 136 -6.05 7.37 -7.79
CA ALA A 136 -5.04 6.33 -7.55
C ALA A 136 -5.53 5.28 -6.55
N ALA A 137 -6.15 5.72 -5.45
CA ALA A 137 -6.69 4.80 -4.44
C ALA A 137 -7.78 3.89 -5.01
N VAL A 138 -8.67 4.41 -5.87
CA VAL A 138 -9.72 3.61 -6.53
C VAL A 138 -9.09 2.57 -7.45
N VAL A 139 -8.12 2.96 -8.28
CA VAL A 139 -7.42 2.05 -9.20
C VAL A 139 -6.70 0.93 -8.45
N MET A 140 -5.97 1.27 -7.38
CA MET A 140 -5.28 0.30 -6.54
C MET A 140 -6.25 -0.68 -5.85
N CYS A 141 -7.37 -0.19 -5.31
CA CYS A 141 -8.40 -1.05 -4.70
C CYS A 141 -9.04 -1.99 -5.73
N GLN A 142 -9.24 -1.53 -6.97
CA GLN A 142 -9.71 -2.39 -8.07
C GLN A 142 -8.68 -3.47 -8.42
N ALA A 143 -7.39 -3.11 -8.48
CA ALA A 143 -6.31 -4.07 -8.72
C ALA A 143 -6.24 -5.14 -7.61
N ILE A 144 -6.33 -4.74 -6.34
CA ILE A 144 -6.38 -5.67 -5.20
C ILE A 144 -7.57 -6.62 -5.30
N ARG A 145 -8.75 -6.11 -5.64
CA ARG A 145 -9.95 -6.94 -5.84
C ARG A 145 -9.77 -7.97 -6.94
N ASP A 146 -9.21 -7.55 -8.08
CA ASP A 146 -9.04 -8.42 -9.23
C ASP A 146 -7.95 -9.48 -8.97
N TYR A 147 -6.88 -9.09 -8.27
CA TYR A 147 -5.86 -10.00 -7.78
C TYR A 147 -6.45 -11.07 -6.84
N TYR A 148 -7.26 -10.64 -5.85
CA TYR A 148 -7.92 -11.56 -4.93
C TYR A 148 -8.86 -12.54 -5.66
N ARG A 149 -9.62 -12.06 -6.65
CA ARG A 149 -10.50 -12.93 -7.45
C ARG A 149 -9.73 -14.00 -8.22
N LYS A 150 -8.53 -13.67 -8.68
CA LYS A 150 -7.67 -14.58 -9.44
C LYS A 150 -6.91 -15.57 -8.58
N THR A 151 -6.42 -15.14 -7.41
CA THR A 151 -5.46 -15.90 -6.60
C THR A 151 -6.01 -16.40 -5.27
N GLY A 152 -7.09 -15.82 -4.76
CA GLY A 152 -7.59 -16.03 -3.40
C GLY A 152 -6.71 -15.40 -2.30
N ARG A 153 -5.52 -14.82 -2.66
CA ARG A 153 -4.61 -14.19 -1.70
C ARG A 153 -5.09 -12.78 -1.36
N LYS A 154 -5.11 -12.47 -0.07
CA LYS A 154 -5.49 -11.15 0.45
C LYS A 154 -4.29 -10.24 0.49
N VAL A 155 -4.43 -9.03 -0.04
CA VAL A 155 -3.42 -7.97 0.02
C VAL A 155 -4.06 -6.71 0.61
N GLY A 156 -3.33 -6.02 1.47
CA GLY A 156 -3.79 -4.80 2.11
C GLY A 156 -3.52 -3.55 1.27
N PHE A 157 -4.25 -2.48 1.57
CA PHE A 157 -4.03 -1.14 1.01
C PHE A 157 -3.58 -0.17 2.11
N LYS A 158 -2.48 0.55 1.88
CA LYS A 158 -1.98 1.58 2.79
C LYS A 158 -1.89 2.93 2.07
N ARG A 159 -2.42 3.97 2.70
CA ARG A 159 -2.19 5.37 2.30
C ARG A 159 -0.97 5.92 3.04
N PRO A 160 -0.30 6.99 2.55
CA PRO A 160 0.76 7.64 3.29
C PRO A 160 0.21 8.27 4.59
N ALA A 161 1.08 8.42 5.58
CA ALA A 161 0.76 9.04 6.86
C ALA A 161 0.77 10.58 6.82
N VAL A 162 0.55 11.21 5.66
CA VAL A 162 0.66 12.67 5.50
C VAL A 162 -0.59 13.37 6.04
N SER A 163 -0.38 14.36 6.90
CA SER A 163 -1.39 15.34 7.34
C SER A 163 -1.77 16.23 6.16
N GLY A 164 -3.04 16.25 5.76
CA GLY A 164 -3.52 17.09 4.66
C GLY A 164 -4.36 16.34 3.61
N VAL A 165 -4.77 15.12 3.92
CA VAL A 165 -5.65 14.34 3.02
C VAL A 165 -6.96 15.10 2.79
N PRO A 166 -7.34 15.39 1.54
CA PRO A 166 -8.61 16.05 1.24
C PRO A 166 -9.79 15.31 1.90
N LYS A 167 -10.77 16.06 2.40
CA LYS A 167 -12.00 15.51 3.05
C LYS A 167 -12.65 14.40 2.21
N MET A 168 -12.50 14.45 0.90
CA MET A 168 -13.05 13.48 -0.05
C MET A 168 -12.38 12.09 0.04
N LEU A 169 -11.08 12.02 0.30
CA LEU A 169 -10.39 10.73 0.53
C LEU A 169 -10.85 10.10 1.86
N HIS A 170 -11.20 10.93 2.85
CA HIS A 170 -11.88 10.48 4.06
C HIS A 170 -13.25 9.87 3.76
N CYS A 171 -14.01 10.39 2.79
CA CYS A 171 -15.29 9.81 2.36
C CYS A 171 -15.12 8.45 1.68
N ILE A 172 -14.14 8.29 0.80
CA ILE A 172 -13.86 7.01 0.14
C ILE A 172 -13.42 5.96 1.15
N ILE A 173 -12.56 6.34 2.09
CA ILE A 173 -12.12 5.46 3.18
C ILE A 173 -13.27 5.21 4.17
N ARG A 174 -14.16 6.18 4.41
CA ARG A 174 -15.32 6.02 5.30
C ARG A 174 -16.42 5.17 4.65
N SER A 175 -16.61 5.23 3.35
CA SER A 175 -17.49 4.31 2.61
C SER A 175 -16.86 2.90 2.56
N SER A 176 -15.55 2.78 2.42
CA SER A 176 -14.81 1.54 2.61
C SER A 176 -14.93 1.04 4.06
N ARG A 177 -14.85 1.93 5.07
CA ARG A 177 -15.05 1.56 6.49
C ARG A 177 -16.44 1.01 6.77
N ARG A 178 -17.51 1.57 6.19
CA ARG A 178 -18.86 0.98 6.30
C ARG A 178 -18.94 -0.41 5.70
N PHE A 179 -18.17 -0.65 4.67
CA PHE A 179 -18.02 -1.95 4.04
C PHE A 179 -17.22 -2.92 4.94
N TRP A 180 -16.08 -2.48 5.50
CA TRP A 180 -15.25 -3.27 6.42
C TRP A 180 -15.99 -3.59 7.72
N VAL A 181 -16.76 -2.65 8.27
CA VAL A 181 -17.57 -2.84 9.48
C VAL A 181 -18.73 -3.82 9.25
N ARG A 182 -19.38 -3.80 8.08
CA ARG A 182 -20.42 -4.79 7.73
C ARG A 182 -19.86 -6.21 7.55
N SER A 183 -18.60 -6.34 7.19
CA SER A 183 -17.91 -7.65 7.11
C SER A 183 -17.31 -8.11 8.44
N GLY A 184 -17.49 -7.38 9.53
CA GLY A 184 -16.97 -7.69 10.86
C GLY A 184 -15.45 -7.51 11.01
N LEU A 185 -14.83 -6.75 10.11
CA LEU A 185 -13.40 -6.42 10.15
C LEU A 185 -13.19 -5.02 10.72
N ARG A 186 -12.35 -4.88 11.73
CA ARG A 186 -11.98 -3.56 12.27
C ARG A 186 -10.97 -2.86 11.34
N PRO A 187 -10.94 -1.50 11.28
CA PRO A 187 -10.05 -0.74 10.40
C PRO A 187 -8.54 -0.93 10.67
N ASN A 188 -8.19 -1.57 11.77
CA ASN A 188 -6.81 -1.84 12.21
C ASN A 188 -6.55 -3.35 12.30
N CYS A 189 -7.09 -4.15 11.36
CA CYS A 189 -6.82 -5.58 11.35
C CYS A 189 -5.32 -5.86 11.19
N SER A 190 -4.77 -6.65 12.11
CA SER A 190 -3.44 -7.22 11.98
C SER A 190 -3.40 -8.19 10.78
N VAL A 191 -2.20 -8.44 10.23
CA VAL A 191 -2.02 -9.39 9.13
C VAL A 191 -2.55 -10.78 9.46
N SER A 192 -2.48 -11.20 10.74
CA SER A 192 -3.03 -12.45 11.23
C SER A 192 -4.55 -12.52 11.10
N GLU A 193 -5.27 -11.39 11.26
CA GLU A 193 -6.73 -11.33 11.06
C GLU A 193 -7.11 -11.31 9.57
N LEU A 194 -6.28 -10.67 8.72
CA LEU A 194 -6.47 -10.69 7.26
C LEU A 194 -6.33 -12.10 6.67
N ARG A 195 -5.48 -12.95 7.25
CA ARG A 195 -5.32 -14.35 6.82
C ARG A 195 -6.51 -15.24 7.18
N ARG A 196 -7.32 -14.88 8.19
CA ARG A 196 -8.39 -15.75 8.73
C ARG A 196 -9.81 -15.47 8.21
N ARG A 197 -10.07 -14.34 7.53
CA ARG A 197 -11.43 -13.97 7.09
C ARG A 197 -11.49 -13.61 5.61
N PRO A 198 -12.50 -14.06 4.84
CA PRO A 198 -12.65 -13.71 3.43
C PRO A 198 -12.97 -12.21 3.28
N ILE A 199 -12.22 -11.54 2.40
CA ILE A 199 -12.54 -10.17 1.99
C ILE A 199 -13.70 -10.26 0.98
N ILE A 200 -14.87 -9.78 1.36
CA ILE A 200 -16.01 -9.65 0.44
C ILE A 200 -15.75 -8.44 -0.45
N CYS A 201 -15.64 -8.68 -1.74
CA CYS A 201 -15.43 -7.64 -2.74
C CYS A 201 -16.62 -6.71 -2.91
N LEU A 202 -16.34 -5.41 -2.99
CA LEU A 202 -17.29 -4.36 -3.38
C LEU A 202 -17.98 -4.70 -4.70
N ARG A 203 -19.29 -4.93 -4.66
CA ARG A 203 -20.16 -4.78 -5.80
C ARG A 203 -20.45 -3.29 -5.94
N LEU A 204 -19.76 -2.60 -6.86
CA LEU A 204 -20.22 -1.30 -7.32
C LEU A 204 -21.53 -1.55 -8.08
N SER A 205 -22.69 -1.35 -7.42
CA SER A 205 -23.93 -1.16 -8.13
C SER A 205 -23.78 0.04 -9.04
N LYS A 206 -24.15 -0.11 -10.31
CA LYS A 206 -24.26 1.00 -11.26
C LYS A 206 -25.04 2.12 -10.57
N ALA A 207 -24.37 3.23 -10.27
CA ALA A 207 -25.02 4.44 -9.83
C ALA A 207 -25.94 4.87 -10.96
N GLY A 208 -27.26 4.87 -10.69
CA GLY A 208 -28.24 5.40 -11.59
C GLY A 208 -27.91 6.86 -11.89
N LYS A 209 -28.18 7.27 -13.11
CA LYS A 209 -28.14 8.68 -13.56
C LYS A 209 -28.96 9.49 -12.56
N SER A 210 -28.33 10.27 -11.70
CA SER A 210 -28.99 11.35 -10.98
C SER A 210 -29.08 12.52 -11.94
N SER A 211 -30.29 12.82 -12.38
CA SER A 211 -30.67 14.08 -13.00
C SER A 211 -30.33 15.21 -12.03
N PHE A 212 -29.37 16.03 -12.38
CA PHE A 212 -29.10 17.29 -11.70
C PHE A 212 -30.19 18.27 -12.13
N SER A 213 -31.17 18.54 -11.26
CA SER A 213 -32.09 19.66 -11.41
C SER A 213 -31.36 20.93 -10.98
N ASP A 214 -31.26 21.87 -11.92
CA ASP A 214 -30.77 23.23 -11.71
C ASP A 214 -31.68 23.98 -10.70
N PRO A 215 -31.16 24.60 -9.63
CA PRO A 215 -31.96 25.32 -8.65
C PRO A 215 -32.41 26.74 -9.10
N ASN A 216 -32.13 27.17 -10.31
CA ASN A 216 -32.55 28.47 -10.81
C ASN A 216 -33.45 28.33 -12.03
N GLY A 217 -34.76 28.13 -11.77
CA GLY A 217 -35.82 28.24 -12.78
C GLY A 217 -35.83 29.61 -13.44
N ARG A 218 -35.44 29.66 -14.72
CA ARG A 218 -35.90 30.71 -15.68
C ARG A 218 -36.32 30.01 -16.96
N MET A 219 -37.65 30.02 -17.17
CA MET A 219 -38.20 29.80 -18.50
C MET A 219 -37.70 30.91 -19.46
N ASN A 220 -37.23 30.52 -20.63
CA ASN A 220 -37.56 31.09 -21.90
C ASN A 220 -37.37 30.03 -22.99
#